data_d903759e09b5df9efef7d436b828feee
#
_entry.id   d903759e09b5df9efef7d436b828feee
#
_cell.length_a   1.000
_cell.length_b   1.000
_cell.length_c   1.000
_cell.angle_alpha   90.00
_cell.angle_beta   90.00
_cell.angle_gamma   90.00
#
_symmetry.space_group_name_H-M   'P 1'
#
loop_
_entity.id
_entity.type
_entity.pdbx_description
1 polymer ?
#
loop_
_entity_poly.entity_id
_entity_poly.type
_entity_poly.pdbx_seq_one_letter_code
_entity_poly.pdbx_strand_id
1 'polypeptide(L)'
;MRRHPSACSHGYILLLTLVVSSIVMTVAVGFFNYHATAVHAERFAFASAQARTLAEAGIDKAVYELNQNGSYAGESNTVLGNGKFSVSIADIGSDSKRVTVTSSVPNTANPTATKIVQATLGVDSSVASFYYGVQVGQGGLEMSNSANIIGNVYASGNIIGTNSASIQGGAIVAGPTGVIEGMDIDGDSWSHTIRETSTVGGNATHSVLQNTVVNGNVLADSISNCTIGGAATYDTRSSCTVSGAVTTPNPDAFVPAEIVPLPISEAQIDEWELDAEGGGTVSSQTFSDGTRNLGPKKIVGNLTMSGDAELVVTGTLWVTGEIKLSNNAKIKLHTSYGNSSGIVMAGIDESSSAGYIEISNSAQILGSGSTGSYLMLISQRELGSNAIKTSNSSATMILYAGEGEIEIGNTAALKEVTAAKLKISNTATVTYESGLQSVSFTNGPGGSWAVMPGTYAITQ
;
A
#
# COMPACT_ATOMS: atom_id res chain seq x y z
N MET A 1 -112.86 -3.81 20.52
CA MET A 1 -111.71 -4.57 19.90
C MET A 1 -111.00 -3.64 18.90
N ARG A 2 -109.84 -3.05 19.22
CA ARG A 2 -109.02 -2.27 18.28
C ARG A 2 -107.85 -3.18 17.84
N ARG A 3 -107.74 -3.52 16.61
CA ARG A 3 -106.62 -4.22 16.00
C ARG A 3 -105.50 -3.17 15.81
N HIS A 4 -104.30 -3.44 16.33
CA HIS A 4 -103.06 -2.70 16.00
C HIS A 4 -102.57 -3.24 14.64
N PRO A 5 -102.18 -2.34 13.73
CA PRO A 5 -101.50 -2.80 12.52
C PRO A 5 -100.04 -3.16 12.89
N SER A 6 -99.66 -4.36 12.56
CA SER A 6 -98.24 -4.74 12.66
C SER A 6 -97.41 -4.04 11.56
N ALA A 7 -96.55 -3.19 12.06
CA ALA A 7 -95.60 -2.44 11.21
C ALA A 7 -94.64 -3.44 10.44
N CYS A 8 -94.63 -3.32 9.12
CA CYS A 8 -93.73 -4.05 8.25
C CYS A 8 -92.24 -3.73 8.56
N SER A 9 -91.57 -4.60 9.25
CA SER A 9 -90.13 -4.47 9.57
C SER A 9 -89.22 -4.98 8.42
N HIS A 10 -89.75 -5.40 7.29
CA HIS A 10 -88.99 -6.01 6.18
C HIS A 10 -88.13 -5.06 5.36
N GLY A 11 -88.51 -3.76 5.28
CA GLY A 11 -87.79 -2.75 4.53
C GLY A 11 -86.44 -2.34 5.17
N TYR A 12 -86.39 -2.37 6.50
CA TYR A 12 -85.19 -1.95 7.22
C TYR A 12 -84.05 -2.95 7.10
N ILE A 13 -84.35 -4.24 7.05
CA ILE A 13 -83.33 -5.29 6.86
C ILE A 13 -82.66 -5.17 5.48
N LEU A 14 -83.43 -4.87 4.43
CA LEU A 14 -82.90 -4.71 3.09
C LEU A 14 -81.97 -3.48 2.97
N LEU A 15 -82.30 -2.41 3.65
CA LEU A 15 -81.47 -1.21 3.69
C LEU A 15 -80.21 -1.43 4.50
N LEU A 16 -80.29 -2.16 5.65
CA LEU A 16 -79.15 -2.53 6.45
C LEU A 16 -78.20 -3.46 5.69
N THR A 17 -78.71 -4.46 5.00
CA THR A 17 -77.87 -5.39 4.18
C THR A 17 -77.20 -4.66 3.03
N LEU A 18 -77.84 -3.69 2.40
CA LEU A 18 -77.28 -2.88 1.33
C LEU A 18 -76.14 -1.97 1.85
N VAL A 19 -76.31 -1.35 3.01
CA VAL A 19 -75.25 -0.55 3.65
C VAL A 19 -74.09 -1.41 4.07
N VAL A 20 -74.31 -2.56 4.72
CA VAL A 20 -73.24 -3.47 5.13
C VAL A 20 -72.51 -4.03 3.92
N SER A 21 -73.22 -4.45 2.85
CA SER A 21 -72.58 -4.95 1.65
C SER A 21 -71.73 -3.88 0.94
N SER A 22 -72.20 -2.62 0.92
CA SER A 22 -71.42 -1.50 0.37
C SER A 22 -70.13 -1.25 1.14
N ILE A 23 -70.21 -1.27 2.48
CA ILE A 23 -69.01 -1.13 3.32
C ILE A 23 -68.02 -2.26 3.11
N VAL A 24 -68.50 -3.51 3.10
CA VAL A 24 -67.67 -4.69 2.85
C VAL A 24 -67.03 -4.62 1.48
N MET A 25 -67.74 -4.20 0.45
CA MET A 25 -67.23 -4.06 -0.91
C MET A 25 -66.15 -2.97 -0.97
N THR A 26 -66.33 -1.83 -0.30
CA THR A 26 -65.36 -0.75 -0.26
C THR A 26 -64.11 -1.18 0.48
N VAL A 27 -64.20 -1.91 1.60
CA VAL A 27 -63.08 -2.46 2.32
C VAL A 27 -62.32 -3.52 1.47
N ALA A 28 -63.07 -4.40 0.78
CA ALA A 28 -62.51 -5.41 -0.08
C ALA A 28 -61.72 -4.79 -1.26
N VAL A 29 -62.25 -3.77 -1.93
CA VAL A 29 -61.54 -3.02 -2.98
C VAL A 29 -60.30 -2.35 -2.44
N GLY A 30 -60.38 -1.74 -1.27
CA GLY A 30 -59.21 -1.13 -0.60
C GLY A 30 -58.13 -2.16 -0.28
N PHE A 31 -58.50 -3.32 0.23
CA PHE A 31 -57.59 -4.44 0.51
C PHE A 31 -56.92 -5.01 -0.74
N PHE A 32 -57.69 -5.22 -1.81
CA PHE A 32 -57.13 -5.69 -3.09
C PHE A 32 -56.16 -4.68 -3.71
N ASN A 33 -56.49 -3.37 -3.66
CA ASN A 33 -55.56 -2.33 -4.12
C ASN A 33 -54.29 -2.29 -3.31
N TYR A 34 -54.39 -2.41 -1.97
CA TYR A 34 -53.23 -2.48 -1.09
C TYR A 34 -52.31 -3.69 -1.44
N HIS A 35 -52.93 -4.89 -1.57
CA HIS A 35 -52.20 -6.08 -1.92
C HIS A 35 -51.56 -5.98 -3.30
N ALA A 36 -52.27 -5.46 -4.30
CA ALA A 36 -51.72 -5.26 -5.64
C ALA A 36 -50.50 -4.33 -5.59
N THR A 37 -50.57 -3.22 -4.84
CA THR A 37 -49.46 -2.29 -4.70
C THR A 37 -48.28 -2.92 -3.96
N ALA A 38 -48.52 -3.67 -2.89
CA ALA A 38 -47.48 -4.38 -2.14
C ALA A 38 -46.74 -5.41 -3.03
N VAL A 39 -47.46 -6.23 -3.80
CA VAL A 39 -46.87 -7.20 -4.72
C VAL A 39 -46.07 -6.53 -5.83
N HIS A 40 -46.54 -5.39 -6.35
CA HIS A 40 -45.76 -4.59 -7.31
C HIS A 40 -44.46 -4.04 -6.70
N ALA A 41 -44.53 -3.52 -5.47
CA ALA A 41 -43.38 -3.02 -4.77
C ALA A 41 -42.33 -4.13 -4.51
N GLU A 42 -42.77 -5.31 -4.06
CA GLU A 42 -41.87 -6.45 -3.85
C GLU A 42 -41.21 -6.92 -5.16
N ARG A 43 -41.98 -7.03 -6.26
CA ARG A 43 -41.42 -7.39 -7.57
C ARG A 43 -40.41 -6.38 -8.07
N PHE A 44 -40.67 -5.09 -7.86
CA PHE A 44 -39.75 -4.03 -8.22
C PHE A 44 -38.46 -4.08 -7.36
N ALA A 45 -38.60 -4.27 -6.04
CA ALA A 45 -37.47 -4.40 -5.14
C ALA A 45 -36.59 -5.60 -5.52
N PHE A 46 -37.20 -6.76 -5.80
CA PHE A 46 -36.51 -7.95 -6.25
C PHE A 46 -35.79 -7.75 -7.58
N ALA A 47 -36.48 -7.19 -8.59
CA ALA A 47 -35.89 -6.87 -9.89
C ALA A 47 -34.76 -5.85 -9.78
N SER A 48 -34.87 -4.88 -8.88
CA SER A 48 -33.85 -3.88 -8.62
C SER A 48 -32.59 -4.51 -7.99
N ALA A 49 -32.76 -5.44 -7.03
CA ALA A 49 -31.65 -6.19 -6.46
C ALA A 49 -30.96 -7.06 -7.52
N GLN A 50 -31.72 -7.78 -8.34
CA GLN A 50 -31.16 -8.57 -9.45
C GLN A 50 -30.43 -7.68 -10.48
N ALA A 51 -30.98 -6.52 -10.83
CA ALA A 51 -30.34 -5.60 -11.75
C ALA A 51 -28.99 -5.10 -11.17
N ARG A 52 -28.93 -4.83 -9.86
CA ARG A 52 -27.68 -4.46 -9.20
C ARG A 52 -26.63 -5.57 -9.29
N THR A 53 -26.97 -6.79 -8.91
CA THR A 53 -26.04 -7.94 -9.01
C THR A 53 -25.56 -8.18 -10.45
N LEU A 54 -26.44 -8.00 -11.44
CA LEU A 54 -26.07 -8.08 -12.85
C LEU A 54 -25.08 -6.99 -13.27
N ALA A 55 -25.25 -5.76 -12.76
CA ALA A 55 -24.32 -4.69 -13.04
C ALA A 55 -22.94 -4.93 -12.39
N GLU A 56 -22.92 -5.45 -11.17
CA GLU A 56 -21.70 -5.87 -10.48
C GLU A 56 -20.98 -6.98 -11.27
N ALA A 57 -21.69 -8.01 -11.70
CA ALA A 57 -21.12 -9.05 -12.55
C ALA A 57 -20.59 -8.51 -13.90
N GLY A 58 -21.17 -7.45 -14.42
CA GLY A 58 -20.66 -6.76 -15.61
C GLY A 58 -19.34 -6.04 -15.36
N ILE A 59 -19.12 -5.46 -14.17
CA ILE A 59 -17.83 -4.90 -13.76
C ILE A 59 -16.78 -6.01 -13.68
N ASP A 60 -17.08 -7.11 -12.95
CA ASP A 60 -16.15 -8.24 -12.80
C ASP A 60 -15.76 -8.83 -14.16
N LYS A 61 -16.73 -8.95 -15.07
CA LYS A 61 -16.45 -9.39 -16.43
C LYS A 61 -15.57 -8.41 -17.19
N ALA A 62 -15.78 -7.11 -17.06
CA ALA A 62 -14.93 -6.11 -17.69
C ALA A 62 -13.48 -6.20 -17.19
N VAL A 63 -13.28 -6.40 -15.89
CA VAL A 63 -11.96 -6.65 -15.28
C VAL A 63 -11.33 -7.90 -15.90
N TYR A 64 -12.05 -9.01 -15.94
CA TYR A 64 -11.55 -10.25 -16.51
C TYR A 64 -11.14 -10.09 -17.99
N GLU A 65 -12.01 -9.51 -18.83
CA GLU A 65 -11.74 -9.32 -20.26
C GLU A 65 -10.58 -8.36 -20.53
N LEU A 66 -10.46 -7.28 -19.77
CA LEU A 66 -9.34 -6.35 -19.86
C LEU A 66 -8.01 -7.00 -19.48
N ASN A 67 -8.04 -7.93 -18.53
CA ASN A 67 -6.85 -8.70 -18.13
C ASN A 67 -6.44 -9.74 -19.19
N GLN A 68 -7.37 -10.22 -20.01
CA GLN A 68 -7.06 -11.08 -21.16
C GLN A 68 -6.67 -10.27 -22.41
N ASN A 69 -7.26 -9.10 -22.58
CA ASN A 69 -7.05 -8.21 -23.71
C ASN A 69 -7.25 -6.75 -23.33
N GLY A 70 -6.14 -6.03 -23.09
CA GLY A 70 -6.16 -4.62 -22.73
C GLY A 70 -6.88 -3.68 -23.72
N SER A 71 -7.20 -4.18 -24.94
CA SER A 71 -7.99 -3.47 -25.96
C SER A 71 -9.47 -3.76 -25.91
N TYR A 72 -9.98 -4.49 -24.89
CA TYR A 72 -11.40 -4.77 -24.73
C TYR A 72 -12.19 -3.46 -24.65
N ALA A 73 -13.17 -3.29 -25.56
CA ALA A 73 -13.95 -2.05 -25.73
C ALA A 73 -15.36 -2.11 -25.09
N GLY A 74 -15.70 -3.24 -24.45
CA GLY A 74 -17.02 -3.48 -23.86
C GLY A 74 -17.89 -4.41 -24.69
N GLU A 75 -19.12 -4.62 -24.24
CA GLU A 75 -20.10 -5.52 -24.87
C GLU A 75 -21.52 -5.00 -24.68
N SER A 76 -22.43 -5.49 -25.51
CA SER A 76 -23.82 -5.03 -25.49
C SER A 76 -24.81 -6.19 -25.34
N ASN A 77 -25.83 -6.00 -24.50
CA ASN A 77 -26.96 -6.94 -24.33
C ASN A 77 -26.54 -8.36 -23.93
N THR A 78 -25.48 -8.53 -23.18
CA THR A 78 -25.04 -9.83 -22.67
C THR A 78 -26.08 -10.39 -21.72
N VAL A 79 -26.54 -11.63 -21.99
CA VAL A 79 -27.54 -12.30 -21.17
C VAL A 79 -26.88 -13.00 -19.99
N LEU A 80 -27.37 -12.73 -18.78
CA LEU A 80 -26.96 -13.44 -17.58
C LEU A 80 -28.19 -13.67 -16.68
N GLY A 81 -28.56 -14.94 -16.48
CA GLY A 81 -29.76 -15.30 -15.74
C GLY A 81 -31.04 -14.72 -16.37
N ASN A 82 -31.84 -14.03 -15.55
CA ASN A 82 -33.10 -13.41 -15.97
C ASN A 82 -32.97 -11.96 -16.43
N GLY A 83 -31.76 -11.50 -16.80
CA GLY A 83 -31.56 -10.13 -17.22
C GLY A 83 -30.49 -9.99 -18.28
N LYS A 84 -30.20 -8.75 -18.62
CA LYS A 84 -29.15 -8.37 -19.57
C LYS A 84 -28.34 -7.23 -19.03
N PHE A 85 -27.05 -7.20 -19.38
CA PHE A 85 -26.20 -6.04 -19.12
C PHE A 85 -25.41 -5.64 -20.36
N SER A 86 -24.97 -4.41 -20.37
CA SER A 86 -24.06 -3.85 -21.38
C SER A 86 -22.92 -3.16 -20.67
N VAL A 87 -21.71 -3.35 -21.15
CA VAL A 87 -20.47 -2.75 -20.63
C VAL A 87 -20.00 -1.71 -21.64
N SER A 88 -19.72 -0.51 -21.17
CA SER A 88 -19.08 0.56 -21.95
C SER A 88 -17.78 0.96 -21.24
N ILE A 89 -16.69 1.08 -21.99
CA ILE A 89 -15.37 1.43 -21.49
C ILE A 89 -14.94 2.74 -22.11
N ALA A 90 -14.45 3.66 -21.30
CA ALA A 90 -13.89 4.93 -21.73
C ALA A 90 -12.49 5.10 -21.11
N ASP A 91 -11.49 5.35 -21.93
CA ASP A 91 -10.14 5.68 -21.46
C ASP A 91 -10.16 7.06 -20.79
N ILE A 92 -9.63 7.14 -19.57
CA ILE A 92 -9.52 8.38 -18.80
C ILE A 92 -8.06 8.74 -18.48
N GLY A 93 -7.13 7.86 -18.82
CA GLY A 93 -5.69 8.01 -18.69
C GLY A 93 -4.98 6.85 -19.37
N SER A 94 -3.64 6.85 -19.37
CA SER A 94 -2.84 5.77 -19.96
C SER A 94 -3.11 4.41 -19.30
N ASP A 95 -3.32 4.43 -17.97
CA ASP A 95 -3.45 3.24 -17.13
C ASP A 95 -4.76 3.24 -16.34
N SER A 96 -5.77 3.97 -16.82
CA SER A 96 -7.07 4.04 -16.17
C SER A 96 -8.20 4.14 -17.17
N LYS A 97 -9.24 3.32 -16.92
CA LYS A 97 -10.44 3.25 -17.73
C LYS A 97 -11.68 3.39 -16.85
N ARG A 98 -12.65 4.15 -17.33
CA ARG A 98 -13.96 4.18 -16.69
C ARG A 98 -14.85 3.13 -17.32
N VAL A 99 -15.34 2.22 -16.50
CA VAL A 99 -16.32 1.20 -16.89
C VAL A 99 -17.68 1.65 -16.41
N THR A 100 -18.64 1.65 -17.33
CA THR A 100 -20.05 1.89 -17.05
C THR A 100 -20.84 0.67 -17.46
N VAL A 101 -21.52 0.06 -16.51
CA VAL A 101 -22.40 -1.09 -16.77
C VAL A 101 -23.85 -0.68 -16.59
N THR A 102 -24.63 -0.93 -17.62
CA THR A 102 -26.09 -0.77 -17.58
C THR A 102 -26.73 -2.15 -17.60
N SER A 103 -27.46 -2.49 -16.56
CA SER A 103 -28.19 -3.75 -16.44
C SER A 103 -29.69 -3.53 -16.49
N SER A 104 -30.43 -4.51 -17.02
CA SER A 104 -31.89 -4.46 -17.15
C SER A 104 -32.49 -5.83 -16.88
N VAL A 105 -33.54 -5.85 -16.07
CA VAL A 105 -34.29 -7.07 -15.69
C VAL A 105 -35.76 -6.87 -16.04
N PRO A 106 -36.42 -7.77 -16.77
CA PRO A 106 -35.90 -9.01 -17.36
C PRO A 106 -35.15 -8.79 -18.70
N ASN A 107 -35.29 -7.66 -19.36
CA ASN A 107 -34.67 -7.37 -20.65
C ASN A 107 -34.58 -5.84 -20.88
N THR A 108 -33.94 -5.44 -21.98
CA THR A 108 -33.72 -4.02 -22.32
C THR A 108 -34.93 -3.34 -22.94
N ALA A 109 -35.88 -4.10 -23.52
CA ALA A 109 -37.05 -3.55 -24.23
C ALA A 109 -38.15 -3.09 -23.24
N ASN A 110 -38.45 -3.90 -22.23
CA ASN A 110 -39.43 -3.60 -21.18
C ASN A 110 -38.85 -3.96 -19.80
N PRO A 111 -37.92 -3.17 -19.28
CA PRO A 111 -37.30 -3.46 -17.98
C PRO A 111 -38.26 -3.16 -16.84
N THR A 112 -38.37 -4.08 -15.90
CA THR A 112 -38.98 -3.82 -14.57
C THR A 112 -38.06 -2.99 -13.72
N ALA A 113 -36.74 -3.23 -13.82
CA ALA A 113 -35.72 -2.41 -13.15
C ALA A 113 -34.48 -2.30 -14.06
N THR A 114 -33.87 -1.13 -14.00
CA THR A 114 -32.55 -0.84 -14.62
C THR A 114 -31.62 -0.29 -13.56
N LYS A 115 -30.34 -0.69 -13.60
CA LYS A 115 -29.29 -0.13 -12.76
C LYS A 115 -28.11 0.26 -13.63
N ILE A 116 -27.50 1.38 -13.28
CA ILE A 116 -26.25 1.85 -13.88
C ILE A 116 -25.21 1.91 -12.78
N VAL A 117 -24.12 1.19 -12.99
CA VAL A 117 -22.99 1.18 -12.08
C VAL A 117 -21.76 1.67 -12.83
N GLN A 118 -20.99 2.52 -12.20
CA GLN A 118 -19.72 3.00 -12.70
C GLN A 118 -18.60 2.63 -11.75
N ALA A 119 -17.47 2.24 -12.31
CA ALA A 119 -16.22 2.07 -11.58
C ALA A 119 -15.06 2.57 -12.44
N THR A 120 -14.03 3.10 -11.81
CA THR A 120 -12.76 3.32 -12.48
C THR A 120 -11.92 2.08 -12.28
N LEU A 121 -11.48 1.50 -13.38
CA LEU A 121 -10.46 0.46 -13.38
C LEU A 121 -9.12 1.15 -13.58
N GLY A 122 -8.17 0.82 -12.73
CA GLY A 122 -6.77 1.12 -12.92
C GLY A 122 -6.02 -0.16 -13.20
N VAL A 123 -4.84 -0.04 -13.76
CA VAL A 123 -3.89 -1.13 -13.73
C VAL A 123 -3.56 -1.32 -12.25
N ASP A 124 -3.83 -2.52 -11.72
CA ASP A 124 -3.55 -2.78 -10.30
C ASP A 124 -2.06 -2.67 -10.07
N SER A 125 -1.74 -1.58 -9.49
CA SER A 125 -0.47 -1.27 -8.93
C SER A 125 -0.72 -1.29 -7.43
N SER A 126 -0.22 -2.28 -6.75
CA SER A 126 -0.12 -2.20 -5.32
C SER A 126 0.73 -0.97 -5.00
N VAL A 127 0.07 0.09 -4.54
CA VAL A 127 0.74 1.34 -4.19
C VAL A 127 1.43 1.12 -2.86
N ALA A 128 2.73 0.86 -2.92
CA ALA A 128 3.56 0.98 -1.74
C ALA A 128 3.99 2.45 -1.61
N SER A 129 3.72 3.05 -0.47
CA SER A 129 4.03 4.46 -0.23
C SER A 129 5.24 4.55 0.70
N PHE A 130 6.40 4.85 0.14
CA PHE A 130 7.64 5.06 0.90
C PHE A 130 7.78 6.54 1.24
N TYR A 131 7.29 6.95 2.41
CA TYR A 131 7.36 8.35 2.87
C TYR A 131 8.75 8.76 3.36
N TYR A 132 9.60 7.80 3.68
CA TYR A 132 10.93 8.00 4.22
C TYR A 132 11.98 7.40 3.29
N GLY A 133 13.16 7.96 3.27
CA GLY A 133 14.30 7.36 2.57
C GLY A 133 14.77 6.06 3.20
N VAL A 134 14.53 5.96 4.52
CA VAL A 134 14.77 4.76 5.31
C VAL A 134 13.64 4.61 6.32
N GLN A 135 12.98 3.45 6.31
CA GLN A 135 12.02 3.07 7.34
C GLN A 135 12.47 1.77 8.03
N VAL A 136 12.60 1.82 9.36
CA VAL A 136 13.14 0.70 10.12
C VAL A 136 12.18 0.30 11.24
N GLY A 137 11.99 -1.01 11.39
CA GLY A 137 11.20 -1.62 12.46
C GLY A 137 11.89 -1.57 13.83
N GLN A 138 11.44 -2.44 14.72
CA GLN A 138 11.91 -2.47 16.13
C GLN A 138 13.39 -2.84 16.29
N GLY A 139 14.00 -3.47 15.30
CA GLY A 139 15.44 -3.80 15.32
C GLY A 139 16.37 -2.59 15.24
N GLY A 140 15.84 -1.44 14.79
CA GLY A 140 16.55 -0.17 14.75
C GLY A 140 17.57 -0.02 13.62
N LEU A 141 18.18 1.16 13.56
CA LEU A 141 19.19 1.57 12.59
C LEU A 141 20.56 1.71 13.25
N GLU A 142 21.55 1.04 12.71
CA GLU A 142 22.97 1.18 13.08
C GLU A 142 23.76 1.78 11.89
N MET A 143 24.42 2.90 12.08
CA MET A 143 25.23 3.55 11.05
C MET A 143 26.66 3.76 11.52
N SER A 144 27.65 3.53 10.65
CA SER A 144 29.06 3.70 11.02
C SER A 144 29.96 4.08 9.84
N ASN A 145 31.14 4.61 10.17
CA ASN A 145 32.23 4.83 9.21
C ASN A 145 31.79 5.69 8.00
N SER A 146 31.29 6.88 8.27
CA SER A 146 30.84 7.86 7.28
C SER A 146 29.71 7.36 6.37
N ALA A 147 28.89 6.41 6.84
CA ALA A 147 27.65 6.06 6.19
C ALA A 147 26.70 7.27 6.16
N ASN A 148 25.96 7.44 5.07
CA ASN A 148 25.13 8.63 4.87
C ASN A 148 23.75 8.28 4.34
N ILE A 149 22.72 8.93 4.89
CA ILE A 149 21.35 8.89 4.35
C ILE A 149 20.98 10.30 3.90
N ILE A 150 20.62 10.45 2.63
CA ILE A 150 20.10 11.69 2.05
C ILE A 150 18.58 11.53 1.94
N GLY A 151 17.87 12.01 2.95
CA GLY A 151 16.43 11.85 3.12
C GLY A 151 16.04 11.70 4.58
N ASN A 152 14.74 11.64 4.83
CA ASN A 152 14.22 11.45 6.18
C ASN A 152 14.29 9.98 6.60
N VAL A 153 14.50 9.78 7.90
CA VAL A 153 14.56 8.47 8.54
C VAL A 153 13.44 8.33 9.55
N TYR A 154 12.75 7.20 9.50
CA TYR A 154 11.80 6.78 10.52
C TYR A 154 12.21 5.42 11.09
N ALA A 155 12.25 5.29 12.40
CA ALA A 155 12.53 4.03 13.08
C ALA A 155 11.56 3.79 14.24
N SER A 156 11.13 2.53 14.40
CA SER A 156 10.42 2.08 15.62
C SER A 156 11.38 1.55 16.68
N GLY A 157 12.65 1.32 16.33
CA GLY A 157 13.77 1.00 17.22
C GLY A 157 14.78 2.13 17.26
N ASN A 158 15.87 1.97 17.99
CA ASN A 158 16.87 3.02 18.17
C ASN A 158 17.63 3.35 16.87
N ILE A 159 18.11 4.60 16.77
CA ILE A 159 19.07 5.05 15.75
C ILE A 159 20.41 5.28 16.44
N ILE A 160 21.42 4.51 16.01
CA ILE A 160 22.77 4.56 16.59
C ILE A 160 23.79 4.88 15.50
N GLY A 161 24.50 5.97 15.66
CA GLY A 161 25.56 6.42 14.77
C GLY A 161 26.94 6.36 15.43
N THR A 162 27.96 6.02 14.66
CA THR A 162 29.37 6.07 15.08
C THR A 162 30.27 6.53 13.93
N ASN A 163 31.39 7.09 14.24
CA ASN A 163 32.44 7.45 13.27
C ASN A 163 31.88 8.28 12.08
N SER A 164 31.29 9.43 12.38
CA SER A 164 30.79 10.41 11.40
C SER A 164 29.65 9.85 10.50
N ALA A 165 28.77 9.03 11.04
CA ALA A 165 27.53 8.67 10.40
C ALA A 165 26.58 9.87 10.36
N SER A 166 25.88 10.09 9.25
CA SER A 166 25.04 11.27 9.06
C SER A 166 23.71 11.00 8.38
N ILE A 167 22.69 11.80 8.71
CA ILE A 167 21.37 11.84 8.09
C ILE A 167 21.16 13.25 7.56
N GLN A 168 21.19 13.40 6.22
CA GLN A 168 20.88 14.67 5.56
C GLN A 168 19.37 14.80 5.34
N GLY A 169 18.66 14.94 6.46
CA GLY A 169 17.21 15.01 6.56
C GLY A 169 16.79 14.98 8.00
N GLY A 170 15.51 14.75 8.28
CA GLY A 170 15.00 14.58 9.62
C GLY A 170 15.11 13.13 10.11
N ALA A 171 15.16 12.95 11.44
CA ALA A 171 15.18 11.64 12.08
C ALA A 171 14.07 11.51 13.12
N ILE A 172 13.22 10.51 12.98
CA ILE A 172 12.14 10.19 13.92
C ILE A 172 12.37 8.80 14.50
N VAL A 173 12.41 8.70 15.83
CA VAL A 173 12.34 7.42 16.53
C VAL A 173 11.05 7.37 17.32
N ALA A 174 10.14 6.49 16.89
CA ALA A 174 8.80 6.39 17.45
C ALA A 174 8.77 5.59 18.75
N GLY A 175 7.71 5.79 19.51
CA GLY A 175 7.46 5.08 20.75
C GLY A 175 8.06 5.74 22.00
N PRO A 176 7.70 5.23 23.17
CA PRO A 176 7.97 5.92 24.45
C PRO A 176 9.41 5.75 24.98
N THR A 177 10.25 4.96 24.33
CA THR A 177 11.62 4.64 24.79
C THR A 177 12.69 4.78 23.71
N GLY A 178 12.32 5.29 22.52
CA GLY A 178 13.21 5.40 21.38
C GLY A 178 14.42 6.32 21.63
N VAL A 179 15.60 5.92 21.15
CA VAL A 179 16.87 6.63 21.38
C VAL A 179 17.54 6.99 20.06
N ILE A 180 18.04 8.21 19.96
CA ILE A 180 19.03 8.64 18.96
C ILE A 180 20.35 8.84 19.65
N GLU A 181 21.43 8.23 19.12
CA GLU A 181 22.73 8.21 19.76
C GLU A 181 23.86 8.40 18.74
N GLY A 182 24.76 9.36 19.00
CA GLY A 182 25.98 9.58 18.22
C GLY A 182 25.76 9.94 16.75
N MET A 183 24.67 10.65 16.42
CA MET A 183 24.26 10.89 15.04
C MET A 183 24.34 12.37 14.66
N ASP A 184 24.87 12.64 13.46
CA ASP A 184 24.77 13.95 12.80
C ASP A 184 23.48 14.01 11.98
N ILE A 185 22.55 14.92 12.30
CA ILE A 185 21.24 15.10 11.67
C ILE A 185 21.14 16.53 11.17
N ASP A 186 20.99 16.71 9.85
CA ASP A 186 20.87 18.06 9.26
C ASP A 186 19.48 18.68 9.47
N GLY A 187 18.43 17.86 9.52
CA GLY A 187 17.04 18.30 9.73
C GLY A 187 16.58 18.26 11.18
N ASP A 188 15.27 18.11 11.36
CA ASP A 188 14.64 18.00 12.66
C ASP A 188 14.82 16.61 13.27
N SER A 189 14.83 16.53 14.61
CA SER A 189 14.88 15.26 15.33
C SER A 189 13.73 15.10 16.32
N TRP A 190 13.19 13.88 16.40
CA TRP A 190 12.13 13.53 17.34
C TRP A 190 12.32 12.12 17.90
N SER A 191 12.53 12.01 19.22
CA SER A 191 12.65 10.73 19.92
C SER A 191 12.41 10.92 21.43
N HIS A 192 12.29 9.83 22.19
CA HIS A 192 12.26 9.96 23.65
C HIS A 192 13.59 10.52 24.17
N THR A 193 14.71 9.97 23.72
CA THR A 193 16.05 10.40 24.18
C THR A 193 16.97 10.69 23.00
N ILE A 194 17.72 11.79 23.05
CA ILE A 194 18.88 12.03 22.18
C ILE A 194 20.12 12.25 23.03
N ARG A 195 21.23 11.58 22.65
CA ARG A 195 22.48 11.61 23.45
C ARG A 195 23.77 11.34 22.66
N GLU A 196 24.92 11.23 23.36
CA GLU A 196 26.23 10.74 22.85
C GLU A 196 26.79 11.59 21.70
N THR A 197 26.97 12.90 21.99
CA THR A 197 27.54 13.84 21.00
C THR A 197 26.79 13.95 19.67
N SER A 198 25.48 13.72 19.69
CA SER A 198 24.63 13.95 18.51
C SER A 198 24.58 15.44 18.16
N THR A 199 24.44 15.74 16.85
CA THR A 199 24.18 17.09 16.35
C THR A 199 22.87 17.16 15.63
N VAL A 200 22.12 18.26 15.75
CA VAL A 200 20.84 18.51 15.10
C VAL A 200 20.87 19.89 14.45
N GLY A 201 20.77 19.92 13.12
CA GLY A 201 20.76 21.17 12.35
C GLY A 201 19.44 21.92 12.46
N GLY A 202 18.32 21.19 12.52
CA GLY A 202 16.97 21.70 12.69
C GLY A 202 16.51 21.80 14.14
N ASN A 203 15.22 21.59 14.37
CA ASN A 203 14.61 21.59 15.71
C ASN A 203 14.71 20.20 16.36
N ALA A 204 14.71 20.17 17.68
CA ALA A 204 14.79 18.94 18.45
C ALA A 204 13.60 18.82 19.42
N THR A 205 12.88 17.71 19.34
CA THR A 205 11.72 17.40 20.21
C THR A 205 11.99 16.08 20.94
N HIS A 206 12.28 16.14 22.23
CA HIS A 206 12.68 14.97 23.03
C HIS A 206 12.12 15.04 24.45
N SER A 207 11.95 13.92 25.14
CA SER A 207 11.80 13.95 26.60
C SER A 207 13.17 14.26 27.27
N VAL A 208 14.24 13.60 26.82
CA VAL A 208 15.60 13.78 27.38
C VAL A 208 16.57 14.17 26.25
N LEU A 209 17.24 15.31 26.42
CA LEU A 209 18.31 15.79 25.54
C LEU A 209 19.62 15.89 26.32
N GLN A 210 20.62 15.10 25.93
CA GLN A 210 21.87 15.00 26.65
C GLN A 210 23.09 14.98 25.71
N ASN A 211 24.18 15.67 26.05
CA ASN A 211 25.43 15.71 25.29
C ASN A 211 25.19 16.00 23.79
N THR A 212 24.37 17.01 23.48
CA THR A 212 23.88 17.26 22.11
C THR A 212 24.05 18.73 21.74
N VAL A 213 24.38 19.00 20.48
CA VAL A 213 24.35 20.33 19.88
C VAL A 213 23.11 20.46 18.99
N VAL A 214 22.29 21.48 19.22
CA VAL A 214 21.08 21.78 18.41
C VAL A 214 21.20 23.20 17.88
N ASN A 215 21.16 23.36 16.55
CA ASN A 215 21.21 24.69 15.93
C ASN A 215 19.84 25.39 15.96
N GLY A 216 18.76 24.64 15.87
CA GLY A 216 17.37 25.13 15.94
C GLY A 216 16.82 25.25 17.35
N ASN A 217 15.49 25.15 17.47
CA ASN A 217 14.78 25.23 18.75
C ASN A 217 14.72 23.86 19.43
N VAL A 218 14.57 23.86 20.75
CA VAL A 218 14.41 22.64 21.55
C VAL A 218 13.09 22.66 22.32
N LEU A 219 12.36 21.56 22.25
CA LEU A 219 11.28 21.20 23.17
C LEU A 219 11.66 19.91 23.90
N ALA A 220 11.84 19.97 25.21
CA ALA A 220 12.24 18.80 26.00
C ALA A 220 11.72 18.89 27.44
N ASP A 221 11.60 17.74 28.14
CA ASP A 221 11.34 17.74 29.58
C ASP A 221 12.66 17.99 30.34
N SER A 222 13.77 17.39 29.89
CA SER A 222 15.07 17.53 30.54
C SER A 222 16.20 17.77 29.54
N ILE A 223 17.03 18.78 29.81
CA ILE A 223 18.23 19.09 28.99
C ILE A 223 19.50 19.11 29.84
N SER A 224 20.55 18.43 29.34
CA SER A 224 21.84 18.39 30.04
C SER A 224 23.04 18.33 29.09
N ASN A 225 24.13 19.00 29.48
CA ASN A 225 25.41 19.09 28.73
C ASN A 225 25.17 19.43 27.24
N CYS A 226 24.47 20.52 26.94
CA CYS A 226 24.06 20.83 25.59
C CYS A 226 24.34 22.27 25.16
N THR A 227 24.39 22.49 23.85
CA THR A 227 24.43 23.82 23.25
C THR A 227 23.23 23.97 22.32
N ILE A 228 22.42 25.00 22.52
CA ILE A 228 21.19 25.27 21.77
C ILE A 228 21.32 26.66 21.15
N GLY A 229 21.27 26.72 19.81
CA GLY A 229 21.34 27.93 19.01
C GLY A 229 20.04 28.73 19.00
N GLY A 230 18.89 28.03 18.99
CA GLY A 230 17.56 28.61 19.03
C GLY A 230 16.97 28.81 20.42
N ALA A 231 15.64 28.89 20.47
CA ALA A 231 14.89 28.95 21.73
C ALA A 231 14.80 27.55 22.38
N ALA A 232 14.65 27.51 23.70
CA ALA A 232 14.48 26.26 24.44
C ALA A 232 13.32 26.31 25.41
N THR A 233 12.47 25.29 25.34
CA THR A 233 11.38 25.03 26.27
C THR A 233 11.66 23.72 27.02
N TYR A 234 11.75 23.78 28.37
CA TYR A 234 12.13 22.62 29.19
C TYR A 234 11.63 22.75 30.63
N ASP A 235 11.61 21.62 31.37
CA ASP A 235 11.36 21.59 32.82
C ASP A 235 12.67 21.68 33.63
N THR A 236 13.65 20.87 33.26
CA THR A 236 14.93 20.79 34.00
C THR A 236 16.11 21.01 33.08
N ARG A 237 17.13 21.72 33.62
CA ARG A 237 18.36 22.06 32.90
C ARG A 237 19.62 21.87 33.76
N SER A 238 20.63 21.24 33.16
CA SER A 238 21.97 21.14 33.77
C SER A 238 23.07 21.33 32.72
N SER A 239 23.99 22.26 32.94
CA SER A 239 25.17 22.48 32.10
C SER A 239 24.86 22.69 30.58
N CYS A 240 23.80 23.38 30.24
CA CYS A 240 23.46 23.74 28.89
C CYS A 240 23.62 25.22 28.59
N THR A 241 24.03 25.58 27.37
CA THR A 241 24.03 26.95 26.86
C THR A 241 22.83 27.10 25.90
N VAL A 242 22.01 28.13 26.08
CA VAL A 242 20.87 28.46 25.21
C VAL A 242 21.06 29.88 24.71
N SER A 243 21.07 30.08 23.39
CA SER A 243 21.28 31.38 22.76
C SER A 243 19.98 32.18 22.57
N GLY A 244 18.86 31.47 22.40
CA GLY A 244 17.54 32.07 22.17
C GLY A 244 16.69 32.24 23.43
N ALA A 245 15.42 32.44 23.26
CA ALA A 245 14.46 32.58 24.35
C ALA A 245 14.31 31.29 25.17
N VAL A 246 14.08 31.43 26.46
CA VAL A 246 13.91 30.29 27.38
C VAL A 246 12.49 30.31 27.96
N THR A 247 11.79 29.19 27.87
CA THR A 247 10.51 28.95 28.52
C THR A 247 10.63 27.79 29.50
N THR A 248 10.29 28.03 30.76
CA THR A 248 10.31 27.02 31.84
C THR A 248 9.26 27.38 32.88
N PRO A 249 8.46 26.43 33.42
CA PRO A 249 8.45 25.02 33.02
C PRO A 249 7.89 24.82 31.61
N ASN A 250 8.12 23.64 31.04
CA ASN A 250 7.53 23.24 29.77
C ASN A 250 5.99 23.14 29.93
N PRO A 251 5.18 23.92 29.19
CA PRO A 251 3.72 23.84 29.29
C PRO A 251 3.14 22.56 28.66
N ASP A 252 3.91 21.92 27.76
CA ASP A 252 3.49 20.77 26.97
C ASP A 252 4.39 19.57 27.29
N ALA A 253 3.83 18.50 27.86
CA ALA A 253 4.56 17.26 28.06
C ALA A 253 5.02 16.66 26.73
N PHE A 254 6.20 16.02 26.73
CA PHE A 254 6.67 15.30 25.55
C PHE A 254 5.65 14.24 25.11
N VAL A 255 5.31 14.24 23.82
CA VAL A 255 4.46 13.22 23.20
C VAL A 255 5.31 12.38 22.26
N PRO A 256 5.44 11.06 22.47
CA PRO A 256 6.16 10.20 21.55
C PRO A 256 5.56 10.20 20.15
N ALA A 257 6.38 10.09 19.13
CA ALA A 257 5.89 9.85 17.77
C ALA A 257 5.17 8.49 17.71
N GLU A 258 4.10 8.44 16.93
CA GLU A 258 3.30 7.22 16.75
C GLU A 258 4.08 6.15 15.98
N ILE A 259 3.89 4.88 16.34
CA ILE A 259 4.49 3.75 15.62
C ILE A 259 3.68 3.50 14.35
N VAL A 260 4.33 3.69 13.20
CA VAL A 260 3.74 3.44 11.88
C VAL A 260 4.19 2.07 11.38
N PRO A 261 3.28 1.23 10.86
CA PRO A 261 3.65 -0.06 10.27
C PRO A 261 4.55 0.12 9.04
N LEU A 262 5.25 -0.92 8.67
CA LEU A 262 6.02 -0.95 7.42
C LEU A 262 5.08 -0.88 6.19
N PRO A 263 5.55 -0.34 5.06
CA PRO A 263 4.68 0.05 3.93
C PRO A 263 4.10 -1.11 3.12
N ILE A 264 4.62 -2.32 3.29
CA ILE A 264 4.17 -3.51 2.57
C ILE A 264 3.67 -4.52 3.60
N SER A 265 2.46 -5.02 3.40
CA SER A 265 1.86 -6.07 4.22
C SER A 265 2.19 -7.47 3.67
N GLU A 266 2.12 -8.47 4.53
CA GLU A 266 2.25 -9.89 4.17
C GLU A 266 1.25 -10.28 3.08
N ALA A 267 0.00 -9.86 3.21
CA ALA A 267 -1.03 -10.12 2.20
C ALA A 267 -0.67 -9.59 0.79
N GLN A 268 0.08 -8.49 0.70
CA GLN A 268 0.59 -8.00 -0.58
C GLN A 268 1.73 -8.88 -1.12
N ILE A 269 2.58 -9.42 -0.26
CA ILE A 269 3.64 -10.35 -0.64
C ILE A 269 3.02 -11.65 -1.16
N ASP A 270 2.03 -12.20 -0.46
CA ASP A 270 1.27 -13.38 -0.87
C ASP A 270 0.63 -13.22 -2.25
N GLU A 271 0.05 -12.05 -2.52
CA GLU A 271 -0.55 -11.73 -3.82
C GLU A 271 0.51 -11.74 -4.93
N TRP A 272 1.67 -11.13 -4.70
CA TRP A 272 2.78 -11.14 -5.67
C TRP A 272 3.38 -12.53 -5.89
N GLU A 273 3.37 -13.40 -4.88
CA GLU A 273 3.75 -14.82 -5.02
C GLU A 273 2.80 -15.56 -5.95
N LEU A 274 1.48 -15.38 -5.76
CA LEU A 274 0.46 -15.97 -6.61
C LEU A 274 0.60 -15.52 -8.06
N ASP A 275 0.93 -14.25 -8.30
CA ASP A 275 1.17 -13.72 -9.64
C ASP A 275 2.38 -14.35 -10.30
N ALA A 276 3.49 -14.46 -9.57
CA ALA A 276 4.68 -15.14 -10.07
C ALA A 276 4.41 -16.63 -10.39
N GLU A 277 3.69 -17.32 -9.49
CA GLU A 277 3.32 -18.73 -9.68
C GLU A 277 2.34 -18.91 -10.85
N GLY A 278 1.42 -17.99 -11.06
CA GLY A 278 0.49 -17.96 -12.20
C GLY A 278 1.19 -17.93 -13.54
N GLY A 279 2.40 -17.36 -13.63
CA GLY A 279 3.26 -17.42 -14.82
C GLY A 279 3.93 -18.77 -15.06
N GLY A 280 3.85 -19.70 -14.12
CA GLY A 280 4.44 -21.04 -14.15
C GLY A 280 5.78 -21.12 -13.42
N THR A 281 6.28 -22.34 -13.31
CA THR A 281 7.45 -22.69 -12.49
C THR A 281 8.67 -23.05 -13.33
N VAL A 282 9.86 -22.65 -12.87
CA VAL A 282 11.17 -23.07 -13.42
C VAL A 282 12.09 -23.51 -12.28
N SER A 283 13.10 -24.30 -12.59
CA SER A 283 14.15 -24.68 -11.63
C SER A 283 15.15 -23.55 -11.40
N SER A 284 16.07 -23.74 -10.46
CA SER A 284 17.18 -22.81 -10.17
C SER A 284 17.84 -22.30 -11.44
N GLN A 285 18.17 -21.01 -11.44
CA GLN A 285 18.82 -20.33 -12.56
C GLN A 285 20.25 -19.94 -12.17
N THR A 286 21.22 -20.35 -12.99
CA THR A 286 22.63 -19.97 -12.82
C THR A 286 23.22 -19.62 -14.18
N PHE A 287 23.81 -18.41 -14.29
CA PHE A 287 24.47 -17.97 -15.51
C PHE A 287 25.44 -16.80 -15.24
N SER A 288 26.47 -16.68 -16.08
CA SER A 288 27.56 -15.72 -15.92
C SER A 288 27.68 -14.73 -17.08
N ASP A 289 26.94 -14.96 -18.15
CA ASP A 289 26.96 -14.14 -19.36
C ASP A 289 25.60 -14.15 -20.07
N GLY A 290 25.46 -13.25 -21.05
CA GLY A 290 24.30 -13.15 -21.92
C GLY A 290 23.08 -12.54 -21.23
N THR A 291 22.04 -12.31 -22.01
CA THR A 291 20.77 -11.71 -21.55
C THR A 291 19.68 -12.78 -21.55
N ARG A 292 18.88 -12.82 -20.46
CA ARG A 292 17.71 -13.68 -20.36
C ARG A 292 16.49 -12.84 -19.97
N ASN A 293 15.35 -13.13 -20.58
CA ASN A 293 14.06 -12.54 -20.21
C ASN A 293 13.29 -13.55 -19.36
N LEU A 294 12.78 -13.12 -18.20
CA LEU A 294 12.03 -13.99 -17.30
C LEU A 294 10.95 -13.20 -16.57
N GLY A 295 9.79 -13.82 -16.39
CA GLY A 295 8.67 -13.29 -15.61
C GLY A 295 7.36 -13.16 -16.42
N PRO A 296 6.19 -13.25 -15.74
CA PRO A 296 6.10 -13.70 -14.35
C PRO A 296 6.51 -15.17 -14.18
N LYS A 297 7.19 -15.52 -13.08
CA LYS A 297 7.68 -16.90 -12.84
C LYS A 297 8.02 -17.15 -11.36
N LYS A 298 7.72 -18.39 -10.91
CA LYS A 298 8.25 -18.97 -9.69
C LYS A 298 9.52 -19.75 -10.00
N ILE A 299 10.64 -19.39 -9.36
CA ILE A 299 11.92 -20.13 -9.47
C ILE A 299 12.04 -21.02 -8.24
N VAL A 300 11.90 -22.33 -8.43
CA VAL A 300 12.09 -23.30 -7.32
C VAL A 300 13.59 -23.53 -7.13
N GLY A 301 14.14 -22.98 -6.06
CA GLY A 301 15.56 -22.96 -5.74
C GLY A 301 16.19 -21.58 -5.91
N ASN A 302 17.45 -21.50 -6.30
CA ASN A 302 18.25 -20.29 -6.26
C ASN A 302 18.34 -19.58 -7.62
N LEU A 303 18.58 -18.26 -7.57
CA LEU A 303 18.99 -17.42 -8.68
C LEU A 303 20.42 -16.94 -8.43
N THR A 304 21.38 -17.42 -9.25
CA THR A 304 22.79 -17.02 -9.12
C THR A 304 23.30 -16.41 -10.43
N MET A 305 23.78 -15.18 -10.35
CA MET A 305 24.29 -14.44 -11.48
C MET A 305 25.66 -13.84 -11.18
N SER A 306 26.55 -13.87 -12.15
CA SER A 306 27.90 -13.31 -12.04
C SER A 306 28.39 -12.77 -13.39
N GLY A 307 29.58 -12.25 -13.44
CA GLY A 307 30.15 -11.73 -14.70
C GLY A 307 29.32 -10.62 -15.32
N ASP A 308 29.06 -10.70 -16.61
CA ASP A 308 28.26 -9.75 -17.38
C ASP A 308 26.83 -10.26 -17.66
N ALA A 309 26.35 -11.19 -16.85
CA ALA A 309 25.00 -11.73 -16.95
C ALA A 309 23.92 -10.65 -16.79
N GLU A 310 22.90 -10.65 -17.62
CA GLU A 310 21.78 -9.72 -17.56
C GLU A 310 20.44 -10.49 -17.50
N LEU A 311 19.64 -10.22 -16.46
CA LEU A 311 18.27 -10.69 -16.34
C LEU A 311 17.32 -9.53 -16.58
N VAL A 312 16.49 -9.65 -17.61
CA VAL A 312 15.42 -8.70 -17.93
C VAL A 312 14.10 -9.25 -17.36
N VAL A 313 13.58 -8.57 -16.37
CA VAL A 313 12.35 -8.94 -15.67
C VAL A 313 11.15 -8.49 -16.51
N THR A 314 10.34 -9.43 -16.95
CA THR A 314 9.13 -9.21 -17.76
C THR A 314 7.84 -9.43 -16.99
N GLY A 315 7.89 -9.69 -15.69
CA GLY A 315 6.79 -9.89 -14.75
C GLY A 315 7.37 -10.25 -13.39
N THR A 316 6.54 -10.30 -12.36
CA THR A 316 6.96 -10.63 -10.99
C THR A 316 7.75 -11.93 -10.93
N LEU A 317 8.87 -11.92 -10.21
CA LEU A 317 9.70 -13.11 -9.99
C LEU A 317 9.69 -13.49 -8.50
N TRP A 318 9.43 -14.76 -8.24
CA TRP A 318 9.51 -15.34 -6.91
C TRP A 318 10.55 -16.47 -6.87
N VAL A 319 11.64 -16.25 -6.15
CA VAL A 319 12.74 -17.22 -5.95
C VAL A 319 12.56 -17.87 -4.60
N THR A 320 12.26 -19.16 -4.54
CA THR A 320 12.02 -19.84 -3.24
C THR A 320 13.27 -20.02 -2.38
N GLY A 321 14.45 -19.84 -2.96
CA GLY A 321 15.76 -19.96 -2.32
C GLY A 321 16.45 -18.60 -2.17
N GLU A 322 17.72 -18.58 -2.53
CA GLU A 322 18.60 -17.41 -2.43
C GLU A 322 18.77 -16.70 -3.77
N ILE A 323 19.02 -15.38 -3.71
CA ILE A 323 19.43 -14.58 -4.87
C ILE A 323 20.87 -14.11 -4.63
N LYS A 324 21.78 -14.45 -5.53
CA LYS A 324 23.18 -14.01 -5.49
C LYS A 324 23.58 -13.34 -6.80
N LEU A 325 23.99 -12.07 -6.68
CA LEU A 325 24.52 -11.29 -7.78
C LEU A 325 25.92 -10.80 -7.45
N SER A 326 26.84 -10.99 -8.37
CA SER A 326 28.22 -10.56 -8.21
C SER A 326 28.83 -10.03 -9.50
N ASN A 327 29.95 -9.32 -9.37
CA ASN A 327 30.66 -8.66 -10.48
C ASN A 327 29.76 -7.65 -11.20
N ASN A 328 29.64 -7.70 -12.52
CA ASN A 328 28.84 -6.74 -13.28
C ASN A 328 27.41 -7.24 -13.56
N ALA A 329 26.97 -8.31 -12.89
CA ALA A 329 25.65 -8.90 -13.12
C ALA A 329 24.53 -7.86 -12.92
N LYS A 330 23.50 -7.90 -13.76
CA LYS A 330 22.41 -6.94 -13.74
C LYS A 330 21.05 -7.63 -13.71
N ILE A 331 20.18 -7.15 -12.85
CA ILE A 331 18.74 -7.39 -12.97
C ILE A 331 18.10 -6.06 -13.32
N LYS A 332 17.31 -6.02 -14.38
CA LYS A 332 16.58 -4.81 -14.80
C LYS A 332 15.16 -5.12 -15.25
N LEU A 333 14.28 -4.16 -15.12
CA LEU A 333 12.94 -4.27 -15.71
C LEU A 333 13.00 -4.17 -17.23
N HIS A 334 12.11 -4.88 -17.89
CA HIS A 334 11.90 -4.72 -19.33
C HIS A 334 11.39 -3.32 -19.65
N THR A 335 11.77 -2.77 -20.80
CA THR A 335 11.40 -1.40 -21.21
C THR A 335 9.89 -1.19 -21.33
N SER A 336 9.10 -2.25 -21.53
CA SER A 336 7.64 -2.19 -21.56
C SER A 336 6.98 -1.87 -20.23
N TYR A 337 7.72 -1.90 -19.12
CA TYR A 337 7.21 -1.36 -17.85
C TYR A 337 7.00 0.16 -17.89
N GLY A 338 7.67 0.89 -18.81
CA GLY A 338 7.55 2.35 -18.85
C GLY A 338 7.89 2.95 -17.49
N ASN A 339 6.97 3.71 -16.91
CA ASN A 339 7.12 4.32 -15.58
C ASN A 339 6.72 3.39 -14.43
N SER A 340 6.13 2.23 -14.72
CA SER A 340 5.76 1.26 -13.69
C SER A 340 6.99 0.61 -13.08
N SER A 341 6.85 0.16 -11.85
CA SER A 341 7.88 -0.54 -11.10
C SER A 341 7.57 -2.03 -11.01
N GLY A 342 8.57 -2.85 -10.75
CA GLY A 342 8.44 -4.30 -10.68
C GLY A 342 9.11 -4.89 -9.44
N ILE A 343 8.91 -6.18 -9.23
CA ILE A 343 9.23 -6.88 -8.00
C ILE A 343 10.00 -8.16 -8.31
N VAL A 344 11.01 -8.43 -7.51
CA VAL A 344 11.69 -9.72 -7.39
C VAL A 344 11.78 -10.11 -5.93
N MET A 345 11.24 -11.26 -5.57
CA MET A 345 11.16 -11.75 -4.19
C MET A 345 12.04 -12.97 -3.97
N ALA A 346 12.57 -13.11 -2.75
CA ALA A 346 13.30 -14.28 -2.29
C ALA A 346 12.73 -14.78 -0.96
N GLY A 347 12.62 -16.10 -0.84
CA GLY A 347 12.06 -16.79 0.34
C GLY A 347 10.77 -17.52 0.03
N ILE A 348 10.23 -18.21 1.02
CA ILE A 348 8.99 -19.01 0.88
C ILE A 348 7.98 -18.77 2.00
N ASP A 349 8.41 -18.17 3.08
CA ASP A 349 7.61 -17.92 4.28
C ASP A 349 8.44 -17.08 5.24
N GLU A 350 7.80 -16.26 6.05
CA GLU A 350 8.41 -15.41 7.06
C GLU A 350 9.24 -16.19 8.08
N SER A 351 8.80 -17.41 8.44
CA SER A 351 9.51 -18.28 9.38
C SER A 351 10.74 -18.99 8.79
N SER A 352 11.00 -18.81 7.50
CA SER A 352 12.06 -19.52 6.79
C SER A 352 13.42 -18.85 6.92
N SER A 353 14.47 -19.65 7.01
CA SER A 353 15.86 -19.20 6.83
C SER A 353 16.23 -18.98 5.35
N ALA A 354 15.36 -19.33 4.40
CA ALA A 354 15.50 -19.05 2.98
C ALA A 354 15.36 -17.55 2.69
N GLY A 355 15.58 -17.15 1.43
CA GLY A 355 15.35 -15.76 1.04
C GLY A 355 16.56 -14.83 1.17
N TYR A 356 17.76 -15.36 1.46
CA TYR A 356 18.97 -14.53 1.46
C TYR A 356 19.23 -13.90 0.10
N ILE A 357 19.45 -12.59 0.09
CA ILE A 357 19.82 -11.83 -1.11
C ILE A 357 21.21 -11.22 -0.91
N GLU A 358 22.13 -11.51 -1.83
CA GLU A 358 23.48 -10.95 -1.85
C GLU A 358 23.75 -10.20 -3.16
N ILE A 359 24.14 -8.93 -3.04
CA ILE A 359 24.47 -8.06 -4.16
C ILE A 359 25.86 -7.48 -3.92
N SER A 360 26.83 -7.82 -4.75
CA SER A 360 28.23 -7.46 -4.52
C SER A 360 28.97 -7.10 -5.80
N ASN A 361 30.14 -6.46 -5.65
CA ASN A 361 31.13 -6.23 -6.70
C ASN A 361 30.55 -5.59 -7.98
N SER A 362 29.96 -4.41 -7.86
CA SER A 362 29.40 -3.64 -8.98
C SER A 362 28.15 -4.23 -9.64
N ALA A 363 27.50 -5.24 -9.03
CA ALA A 363 26.22 -5.73 -9.50
C ALA A 363 25.15 -4.64 -9.39
N GLN A 364 24.17 -4.64 -10.29
CA GLN A 364 23.20 -3.57 -10.45
C GLN A 364 21.76 -4.09 -10.47
N ILE A 365 20.89 -3.38 -9.76
CA ILE A 365 19.43 -3.56 -9.81
C ILE A 365 18.84 -2.28 -10.41
N LEU A 366 18.15 -2.40 -11.54
CA LEU A 366 17.75 -1.25 -12.35
C LEU A 366 16.26 -1.30 -12.69
N GLY A 367 15.63 -0.15 -12.82
CA GLY A 367 14.28 0.00 -13.38
C GLY A 367 14.23 -0.25 -14.88
N SER A 368 13.14 0.14 -15.54
CA SER A 368 12.92 -0.02 -16.98
C SER A 368 13.79 0.90 -17.87
N GLY A 369 14.44 1.89 -17.26
CA GLY A 369 15.11 2.99 -17.94
C GLY A 369 14.27 4.27 -18.03
N SER A 370 13.00 4.21 -17.69
CA SER A 370 12.12 5.39 -17.59
C SER A 370 12.19 6.02 -16.20
N THR A 371 12.04 7.33 -16.13
CA THR A 371 11.97 8.05 -14.85
C THR A 371 10.76 7.56 -14.03
N GLY A 372 10.96 7.31 -12.74
CA GLY A 372 9.91 6.82 -11.84
C GLY A 372 9.71 5.29 -11.87
N SER A 373 10.48 4.57 -12.69
CA SER A 373 10.48 3.10 -12.70
C SER A 373 11.57 2.55 -11.79
N TYR A 374 11.18 1.70 -10.86
CA TYR A 374 12.07 1.09 -9.87
C TYR A 374 11.89 -0.43 -9.84
N LEU A 375 12.96 -1.14 -9.55
CA LEU A 375 12.90 -2.57 -9.23
C LEU A 375 13.11 -2.73 -7.72
N MET A 376 12.13 -3.37 -7.07
CA MET A 376 12.21 -3.70 -5.66
C MET A 376 12.65 -5.15 -5.47
N LEU A 377 13.61 -5.34 -4.57
CA LEU A 377 13.98 -6.66 -4.07
C LEU A 377 13.38 -6.87 -2.69
N ILE A 378 12.65 -7.96 -2.52
CA ILE A 378 12.02 -8.36 -1.25
C ILE A 378 12.69 -9.62 -0.73
N SER A 379 13.09 -9.64 0.53
CA SER A 379 13.46 -10.84 1.25
C SER A 379 12.44 -11.13 2.34
N GLN A 380 11.95 -12.37 2.37
CA GLN A 380 11.05 -12.89 3.42
C GLN A 380 11.80 -13.56 4.56
N ARG A 381 13.11 -13.37 4.65
CA ARG A 381 13.92 -13.97 5.69
C ARG A 381 13.82 -13.21 7.00
N GLU A 382 13.62 -13.95 8.11
CA GLU A 382 13.47 -13.39 9.45
C GLU A 382 14.77 -12.87 10.10
N LEU A 383 14.60 -12.10 11.18
CA LEU A 383 15.68 -11.67 12.07
C LEU A 383 16.46 -12.86 12.66
N GLY A 384 17.78 -12.67 12.77
CA GLY A 384 18.73 -13.66 13.31
C GLY A 384 19.90 -13.92 12.34
N SER A 385 19.75 -13.51 11.08
CA SER A 385 20.79 -13.49 10.06
C SER A 385 20.45 -12.45 9.00
N ASN A 386 21.44 -12.00 8.21
CA ASN A 386 21.18 -11.05 7.15
C ASN A 386 20.15 -11.60 6.16
N ALA A 387 19.08 -10.85 5.93
CA ALA A 387 18.11 -11.12 4.88
C ALA A 387 18.61 -10.59 3.53
N ILE A 388 19.14 -9.36 3.53
CA ILE A 388 19.75 -8.75 2.34
C ILE A 388 21.14 -8.21 2.73
N LYS A 389 22.14 -8.50 1.89
CA LYS A 389 23.47 -7.89 2.01
C LYS A 389 23.88 -7.26 0.69
N THR A 390 24.26 -5.98 0.74
CA THR A 390 24.78 -5.26 -0.41
C THR A 390 26.13 -4.60 -0.10
N SER A 391 27.10 -4.69 -1.01
CA SER A 391 28.45 -4.23 -0.78
C SER A 391 29.25 -3.96 -2.06
N ASN A 392 30.41 -3.34 -1.92
CA ASN A 392 31.42 -3.18 -2.97
C ASN A 392 30.92 -2.49 -4.24
N SER A 393 30.45 -1.24 -4.10
CA SER A 393 30.01 -0.40 -5.22
C SER A 393 28.78 -0.94 -5.97
N SER A 394 28.01 -1.81 -5.35
CA SER A 394 26.72 -2.22 -5.90
C SER A 394 25.74 -1.03 -5.95
N ALA A 395 24.86 -1.02 -6.95
CA ALA A 395 23.81 -0.02 -7.09
C ALA A 395 22.44 -0.71 -7.12
N THR A 396 21.56 -0.29 -6.22
CA THR A 396 20.22 -0.86 -6.15
C THR A 396 19.15 0.23 -6.09
N MET A 397 17.90 -0.15 -6.37
CA MET A 397 16.78 0.78 -6.32
C MET A 397 16.13 0.75 -4.94
N ILE A 398 15.34 -0.27 -4.66
CA ILE A 398 14.56 -0.41 -3.43
C ILE A 398 14.86 -1.77 -2.80
N LEU A 399 15.15 -1.80 -1.50
CA LEU A 399 15.32 -3.03 -0.73
C LEU A 399 14.28 -3.12 0.38
N TYR A 400 13.61 -4.25 0.47
CA TYR A 400 12.62 -4.53 1.49
C TYR A 400 12.89 -5.86 2.22
N ALA A 401 12.95 -5.83 3.55
CA ALA A 401 13.01 -7.02 4.41
C ALA A 401 12.21 -6.74 5.69
N GLY A 402 10.87 -6.85 5.59
CA GLY A 402 9.96 -6.49 6.68
C GLY A 402 10.23 -7.20 8.00
N GLU A 403 10.67 -8.46 7.95
CA GLU A 403 11.00 -9.29 9.11
C GLU A 403 12.51 -9.50 9.28
N GLY A 404 13.36 -9.00 8.35
CA GLY A 404 14.78 -9.32 8.29
C GLY A 404 15.72 -8.15 8.56
N GLU A 405 17.03 -8.48 8.64
CA GLU A 405 18.12 -7.50 8.71
C GLU A 405 18.69 -7.20 7.33
N ILE A 406 18.82 -5.93 6.96
CA ILE A 406 19.56 -5.48 5.78
C ILE A 406 20.92 -4.92 6.21
N GLU A 407 21.99 -5.40 5.59
CA GLU A 407 23.35 -4.91 5.75
C GLU A 407 23.85 -4.22 4.48
N ILE A 408 24.18 -2.94 4.56
CA ILE A 408 24.67 -2.12 3.45
C ILE A 408 26.08 -1.66 3.77
N GLY A 409 27.05 -1.95 2.91
CA GLY A 409 28.43 -1.60 3.16
C GLY A 409 29.24 -1.27 1.90
N ASN A 410 30.45 -0.78 2.11
CA ASN A 410 31.50 -0.62 1.10
C ASN A 410 31.04 0.13 -0.16
N THR A 411 30.62 1.40 -0.01
CA THR A 411 30.26 2.28 -1.13
C THR A 411 29.02 1.85 -1.95
N ALA A 412 28.16 0.99 -1.40
CA ALA A 412 26.89 0.67 -2.04
C ALA A 412 25.97 1.92 -2.07
N ALA A 413 25.20 2.07 -3.16
CA ALA A 413 24.29 3.17 -3.38
C ALA A 413 22.86 2.69 -3.61
N LEU A 414 21.91 3.21 -2.84
CA LEU A 414 20.51 2.81 -2.83
C LEU A 414 19.58 4.03 -2.92
N LYS A 415 18.32 3.79 -3.28
CA LYS A 415 17.27 4.82 -3.34
C LYS A 415 16.36 4.81 -2.11
N GLU A 416 16.00 3.62 -1.64
CA GLU A 416 15.13 3.42 -0.49
C GLU A 416 15.46 2.09 0.19
N VAL A 417 15.28 2.03 1.51
CA VAL A 417 15.45 0.81 2.31
C VAL A 417 14.42 0.74 3.42
N THR A 418 13.69 -0.35 3.41
CA THR A 418 12.79 -0.72 4.51
C THR A 418 13.17 -2.08 5.09
N ALA A 419 13.36 -2.17 6.39
CA ALA A 419 13.78 -3.40 7.07
C ALA A 419 13.29 -3.49 8.51
N ALA A 420 13.20 -4.71 9.07
CA ALA A 420 13.02 -4.87 10.52
C ALA A 420 14.24 -4.31 11.29
N LYS A 421 15.44 -4.53 10.77
CA LYS A 421 16.71 -3.97 11.25
C LYS A 421 17.60 -3.56 10.10
N LEU A 422 18.30 -2.42 10.23
CA LEU A 422 19.18 -1.91 9.19
C LEU A 422 20.57 -1.58 9.74
N LYS A 423 21.60 -2.03 9.01
CA LYS A 423 22.98 -1.65 9.23
C LYS A 423 23.58 -1.01 7.99
N ILE A 424 24.16 0.19 8.13
CA ILE A 424 24.83 0.91 7.04
C ILE A 424 26.26 1.25 7.48
N SER A 425 27.24 0.92 6.63
CA SER A 425 28.64 1.14 6.99
C SER A 425 29.54 1.49 5.80
N ASN A 426 30.74 2.01 6.10
CA ASN A 426 31.83 2.17 5.13
C ASN A 426 31.46 3.00 3.90
N THR A 427 31.03 4.25 4.13
CA THR A 427 30.66 5.22 3.08
C THR A 427 29.50 4.80 2.15
N ALA A 428 28.73 3.79 2.53
CA ALA A 428 27.49 3.46 1.83
C ALA A 428 26.46 4.60 1.94
N THR A 429 25.68 4.79 0.88
CA THR A 429 24.73 5.91 0.80
C THR A 429 23.34 5.44 0.39
N VAL A 430 22.34 5.93 1.10
CA VAL A 430 20.93 5.86 0.68
C VAL A 430 20.50 7.26 0.25
N THR A 431 20.05 7.41 -0.99
CA THR A 431 19.60 8.70 -1.54
C THR A 431 18.14 8.61 -1.92
N TYR A 432 17.27 9.19 -1.10
CA TYR A 432 15.84 9.17 -1.31
C TYR A 432 15.40 10.04 -2.50
N GLU A 433 14.50 9.50 -3.30
CA GLU A 433 13.84 10.24 -4.40
C GLU A 433 12.37 10.46 -4.05
N SER A 434 11.91 11.71 -4.14
CA SER A 434 10.53 12.08 -3.79
C SER A 434 9.44 11.35 -4.62
N GLY A 435 9.80 10.81 -5.78
CA GLY A 435 8.93 9.96 -6.60
C GLY A 435 8.53 8.64 -5.93
N LEU A 436 9.27 8.20 -4.91
CA LEU A 436 8.99 6.96 -4.17
C LEU A 436 7.75 7.04 -3.25
N GLN A 437 7.23 8.23 -2.97
CA GLN A 437 5.98 8.40 -2.18
C GLN A 437 4.74 7.82 -2.88
N SER A 438 4.79 7.61 -4.18
CA SER A 438 3.65 7.17 -4.99
C SER A 438 4.07 6.10 -6.01
N VAL A 439 4.98 5.22 -5.63
CA VAL A 439 5.45 4.17 -6.54
C VAL A 439 4.38 3.11 -6.72
N SER A 440 4.09 2.83 -7.98
CA SER A 440 3.15 1.82 -8.41
C SER A 440 3.91 0.57 -8.86
N PHE A 441 3.74 -0.52 -8.15
CA PHE A 441 4.29 -1.82 -8.52
C PHE A 441 3.26 -2.60 -9.33
N THR A 442 3.66 -3.17 -10.46
CA THR A 442 2.78 -3.95 -11.34
C THR A 442 3.32 -5.35 -11.53
N ASN A 443 2.41 -6.30 -11.71
CA ASN A 443 2.70 -7.73 -11.88
C ASN A 443 3.32 -8.09 -13.24
N GLY A 444 3.59 -7.09 -14.06
CA GLY A 444 4.18 -7.23 -15.38
C GLY A 444 3.90 -6.04 -16.28
N PRO A 445 4.45 -6.03 -17.50
CA PRO A 445 4.17 -5.01 -18.49
C PRO A 445 2.68 -5.00 -18.83
N GLY A 446 1.98 -3.94 -18.46
CA GLY A 446 0.55 -3.77 -18.66
C GLY A 446 -0.31 -3.97 -17.42
N GLY A 447 0.23 -4.52 -16.30
CA GLY A 447 -0.50 -4.71 -15.02
C GLY A 447 -1.82 -5.48 -15.14
N SER A 448 -2.39 -5.91 -14.03
CA SER A 448 -3.76 -6.40 -13.95
C SER A 448 -4.73 -5.23 -13.80
N TRP A 449 -5.80 -5.23 -14.57
CA TRP A 449 -6.89 -4.28 -14.38
C TRP A 449 -7.68 -4.65 -13.12
N ALA A 450 -7.83 -3.71 -12.21
CA ALA A 450 -8.64 -3.87 -11.01
C ALA A 450 -9.50 -2.63 -10.75
N VAL A 451 -10.54 -2.78 -9.95
CA VAL A 451 -11.40 -1.65 -9.52
C VAL A 451 -10.63 -0.80 -8.52
N MET A 452 -10.41 0.46 -8.84
CA MET A 452 -9.77 1.40 -7.92
C MET A 452 -10.65 1.64 -6.69
N PRO A 453 -10.11 1.50 -5.45
CA PRO A 453 -10.86 1.72 -4.22
C PRO A 453 -11.57 3.08 -4.21
N GLY A 454 -12.83 3.11 -3.74
CA GLY A 454 -13.61 4.34 -3.62
C GLY A 454 -14.19 4.90 -4.92
N THR A 455 -13.98 4.24 -6.07
CA THR A 455 -14.50 4.71 -7.37
C THR A 455 -15.80 4.04 -7.79
N TYR A 456 -16.23 2.98 -7.08
CA TYR A 456 -17.49 2.31 -7.34
C TYR A 456 -18.67 3.21 -6.96
N ALA A 457 -19.56 3.46 -7.91
CA ALA A 457 -20.75 4.26 -7.72
C ALA A 457 -21.96 3.69 -8.45
N ILE A 458 -23.10 3.69 -7.78
CA ILE A 458 -24.41 3.42 -8.40
C ILE A 458 -24.97 4.78 -8.80
N THR A 459 -25.20 4.98 -10.10
CA THR A 459 -25.62 6.29 -10.64
C THR A 459 -27.11 6.34 -10.95
N GLN A 460 -27.79 5.17 -11.00
CA GLN A 460 -29.25 5.08 -11.18
C GLN A 460 -29.79 3.78 -10.59
#